data_6d84cd4a3ab3ed18d55aef4f5972347b
#
_entry.id   6d84cd4a3ab3ed18d55aef4f5972347b
#
_cell.length_a   1.000
_cell.length_b   1.000
_cell.length_c   1.000
_cell.angle_alpha   90.00
_cell.angle_beta   90.00
_cell.angle_gamma   90.00
#
_symmetry.space_group_name_H-M   'P 1'
#
loop_
_entity.id
_entity.type
_entity.pdbx_description
1 polymer ?
#
loop_
_entity_poly.entity_id
_entity_poly.type
_entity_poly.pdbx_seq_one_letter_code
_entity_poly.pdbx_strand_id
1 'polypeptide(L)'
;LKDSIKAGKRVRTETNLGTGAVSISSAAAELALMKVESFDDCHIAILGAGKMARLLVQHLISKRANKITLLNRTIKRADELAAQFGDVEIATGTLDNMLETVVAADVVFTCTSAVEPILHRENLEPCCNGSQTLVFDIAVPRNVHSNISAIEKVFAFNVDDLKAVVAQNQESRRQMAMEAEALLDEEVEAFIDWQ
;
A
#
# COMPACT_ATOMS: atom_id res chain seq x y z
N LEU A 1 10.08 -20.06 -30.61
CA LEU A 1 9.11 -19.12 -30.06
C LEU A 1 8.12 -19.79 -29.08
N LYS A 2 7.54 -20.97 -29.44
CA LYS A 2 6.60 -21.67 -28.53
C LYS A 2 7.28 -22.12 -27.24
N ASP A 3 8.50 -22.62 -27.33
CA ASP A 3 9.25 -23.11 -26.17
C ASP A 3 9.70 -21.99 -25.25
N SER A 4 10.11 -20.84 -25.79
CA SER A 4 10.41 -19.64 -25.01
C SER A 4 9.19 -19.11 -24.24
N ILE A 5 7.98 -19.17 -24.84
CA ILE A 5 6.75 -18.80 -24.17
C ILE A 5 6.39 -19.81 -23.08
N LYS A 6 6.62 -21.10 -23.32
CA LYS A 6 6.36 -22.17 -22.34
C LYS A 6 7.29 -22.03 -21.14
N ALA A 7 8.60 -21.83 -21.35
CA ALA A 7 9.57 -21.57 -20.28
C ALA A 7 9.20 -20.34 -19.44
N GLY A 8 8.85 -19.21 -20.08
CA GLY A 8 8.42 -18.02 -19.36
C GLY A 8 7.15 -18.20 -18.53
N LYS A 9 6.18 -19.01 -19.00
CA LYS A 9 4.98 -19.36 -18.22
C LYS A 9 5.33 -20.26 -17.04
N ARG A 10 6.18 -21.28 -17.25
CA ARG A 10 6.63 -22.20 -16.22
C ARG A 10 7.31 -21.43 -15.08
N VAL A 11 8.30 -20.60 -15.39
CA VAL A 11 9.01 -19.77 -14.42
C VAL A 11 8.01 -18.93 -13.60
N ARG A 12 7.09 -18.22 -14.25
CA ARG A 12 6.10 -17.36 -13.54
C ARG A 12 5.18 -18.17 -12.62
N THR A 13 4.81 -19.39 -13.00
CA THR A 13 3.88 -20.23 -12.24
C THR A 13 4.56 -20.93 -11.08
N GLU A 14 5.79 -21.40 -11.26
CA GLU A 14 6.50 -22.23 -10.27
C GLU A 14 7.28 -21.40 -9.24
N THR A 15 7.73 -20.17 -9.60
CA THR A 15 8.57 -19.36 -8.70
C THR A 15 7.87 -18.17 -8.05
N ASN A 16 6.62 -17.86 -8.42
CA ASN A 16 5.93 -16.64 -7.98
C ASN A 16 6.75 -15.34 -8.23
N LEU A 17 7.68 -15.35 -9.17
CA LEU A 17 8.52 -14.21 -9.50
C LEU A 17 7.64 -13.01 -9.90
N GLY A 18 7.84 -11.88 -9.24
CA GLY A 18 7.04 -10.67 -9.44
C GLY A 18 6.06 -10.35 -8.31
N THR A 19 5.94 -11.21 -7.29
CA THR A 19 5.16 -10.91 -6.08
C THR A 19 6.00 -10.20 -5.02
N GLY A 20 5.34 -9.65 -4.01
CA GLY A 20 5.95 -8.97 -2.86
C GLY A 20 6.20 -7.47 -3.06
N ALA A 21 6.19 -6.74 -1.96
CA ALA A 21 6.35 -5.30 -1.92
C ALA A 21 7.81 -4.87 -2.11
N VAL A 22 8.07 -3.93 -3.02
CA VAL A 22 9.42 -3.37 -3.28
C VAL A 22 9.49 -1.86 -3.07
N SER A 23 8.38 -1.20 -2.84
CA SER A 23 8.30 0.22 -2.53
C SER A 23 7.56 0.45 -1.21
N ILE A 24 7.75 1.62 -0.62
CA ILE A 24 7.05 1.99 0.62
C ILE A 24 5.53 1.96 0.43
N SER A 25 5.01 2.42 -0.72
CA SER A 25 3.57 2.39 -1.00
C SER A 25 3.03 0.96 -1.10
N SER A 26 3.76 0.05 -1.77
CA SER A 26 3.35 -1.35 -1.86
C SER A 26 3.47 -2.08 -0.51
N ALA A 27 4.53 -1.79 0.28
CA ALA A 27 4.69 -2.36 1.61
C ALA A 27 3.59 -1.89 2.57
N ALA A 28 3.19 -0.61 2.49
CA ALA A 28 2.10 -0.08 3.30
C ALA A 28 0.77 -0.78 2.98
N ALA A 29 0.43 -0.94 1.70
CA ALA A 29 -0.77 -1.65 1.29
C ALA A 29 -0.75 -3.13 1.70
N GLU A 30 0.42 -3.78 1.63
CA GLU A 30 0.59 -5.18 2.03
C GLU A 30 0.45 -5.35 3.54
N LEU A 31 1.15 -4.53 4.34
CA LEU A 31 1.07 -4.59 5.79
C LEU A 31 -0.35 -4.27 6.29
N ALA A 32 -1.03 -3.29 5.68
CA ALA A 32 -2.41 -2.99 5.99
C ALA A 32 -3.33 -4.19 5.72
N LEU A 33 -3.22 -4.83 4.55
CA LEU A 33 -3.99 -6.02 4.21
C LEU A 33 -3.76 -7.17 5.20
N MET A 34 -2.50 -7.40 5.61
CA MET A 34 -2.17 -8.42 6.63
C MET A 34 -2.83 -8.14 7.99
N LYS A 35 -3.15 -6.87 8.30
CA LYS A 35 -3.77 -6.47 9.56
C LYS A 35 -5.30 -6.55 9.54
N VAL A 36 -5.92 -6.30 8.37
CA VAL A 36 -7.38 -6.33 8.21
C VAL A 36 -7.89 -7.60 7.52
N GLU A 37 -7.01 -8.45 7.01
CA GLU A 37 -7.26 -9.70 6.28
C GLU A 37 -7.93 -9.51 4.91
N SER A 38 -8.85 -8.56 4.74
CA SER A 38 -9.48 -8.18 3.47
C SER A 38 -9.75 -6.68 3.41
N PHE A 39 -9.72 -6.12 2.18
CA PHE A 39 -10.17 -4.75 1.93
C PHE A 39 -11.61 -4.68 1.39
N ASP A 40 -12.32 -5.78 1.20
CA ASP A 40 -13.63 -5.80 0.55
C ASP A 40 -14.67 -4.92 1.25
N ASP A 41 -14.69 -4.92 2.60
CA ASP A 41 -15.59 -4.09 3.42
C ASP A 41 -14.86 -2.97 4.18
N CYS A 42 -13.58 -2.79 3.90
CA CYS A 42 -12.71 -1.88 4.63
C CYS A 42 -12.81 -0.46 4.07
N HIS A 43 -13.13 0.52 4.94
CA HIS A 43 -13.07 1.93 4.57
C HIS A 43 -11.63 2.43 4.71
N ILE A 44 -11.04 2.87 3.60
CA ILE A 44 -9.66 3.34 3.53
C ILE A 44 -9.65 4.84 3.29
N ALA A 45 -9.01 5.60 4.18
CA ALA A 45 -8.75 7.02 4.01
C ALA A 45 -7.30 7.27 3.58
N ILE A 46 -7.10 8.17 2.62
CA ILE A 46 -5.78 8.59 2.14
C ILE A 46 -5.66 10.09 2.28
N LEU A 47 -4.71 10.56 3.08
CA LEU A 47 -4.41 11.98 3.28
C LEU A 47 -3.23 12.38 2.40
N GLY A 48 -3.53 13.15 1.34
CA GLY A 48 -2.58 13.59 0.32
C GLY A 48 -2.86 12.98 -1.06
N ALA A 49 -2.67 13.78 -2.14
CA ALA A 49 -2.91 13.40 -3.52
C ALA A 49 -1.64 13.59 -4.40
N GLY A 50 -0.49 13.17 -3.87
CA GLY A 50 0.80 13.21 -4.55
C GLY A 50 1.15 11.90 -5.29
N LYS A 51 2.41 11.82 -5.74
CA LYS A 51 2.92 10.61 -6.42
C LYS A 51 2.83 9.35 -5.55
N MET A 52 3.07 9.48 -4.25
CA MET A 52 2.97 8.36 -3.31
C MET A 52 1.53 7.86 -3.17
N ALA A 53 0.55 8.78 -3.06
CA ALA A 53 -0.87 8.45 -3.02
C ALA A 53 -1.30 7.70 -4.28
N ARG A 54 -0.85 8.14 -5.47
CA ARG A 54 -1.16 7.48 -6.74
C ARG A 54 -0.69 6.02 -6.76
N LEU A 55 0.56 5.77 -6.37
CA LEU A 55 1.11 4.41 -6.30
C LEU A 55 0.38 3.57 -5.25
N LEU A 56 0.05 4.17 -4.11
CA LEU A 56 -0.69 3.51 -3.05
C LEU A 56 -2.09 3.08 -3.54
N VAL A 57 -2.85 3.98 -4.17
CA VAL A 57 -4.18 3.68 -4.73
C VAL A 57 -4.10 2.53 -5.74
N GLN A 58 -3.10 2.50 -6.63
CA GLN A 58 -2.89 1.38 -7.56
C GLN A 58 -2.72 0.04 -6.82
N HIS A 59 -1.92 0.03 -5.74
CA HIS A 59 -1.72 -1.19 -4.95
C HIS A 59 -2.96 -1.59 -4.17
N LEU A 60 -3.70 -0.64 -3.61
CA LEU A 60 -4.94 -0.91 -2.89
C LEU A 60 -6.00 -1.51 -3.81
N ILE A 61 -6.22 -0.92 -4.98
CA ILE A 61 -7.17 -1.43 -5.98
C ILE A 61 -6.76 -2.83 -6.46
N SER A 62 -5.47 -3.08 -6.70
CA SER A 62 -4.99 -4.42 -7.09
C SER A 62 -5.25 -5.48 -6.01
N LYS A 63 -5.47 -5.06 -4.76
CA LYS A 63 -5.81 -5.88 -3.60
C LYS A 63 -7.31 -5.81 -3.25
N ARG A 64 -8.16 -5.38 -4.20
CA ARG A 64 -9.61 -5.31 -4.11
C ARG A 64 -10.17 -4.24 -3.16
N ALA A 65 -9.40 -3.22 -2.80
CA ALA A 65 -9.96 -2.08 -2.10
C ALA A 65 -11.01 -1.38 -2.98
N ASN A 66 -12.21 -1.19 -2.47
CA ASN A 66 -13.36 -0.65 -3.20
C ASN A 66 -14.02 0.56 -2.52
N LYS A 67 -13.66 0.85 -1.26
CA LYS A 67 -14.18 1.99 -0.50
C LYS A 67 -13.03 2.89 -0.06
N ILE A 68 -12.68 3.85 -0.91
CA ILE A 68 -11.53 4.74 -0.72
C ILE A 68 -12.02 6.19 -0.63
N THR A 69 -11.54 6.92 0.38
CA THR A 69 -11.71 8.37 0.51
C THR A 69 -10.35 9.05 0.41
N LEU A 70 -10.19 9.94 -0.56
CA LEU A 70 -8.95 10.66 -0.83
C LEU A 70 -9.09 12.12 -0.44
N LEU A 71 -8.36 12.57 0.58
CA LEU A 71 -8.36 13.94 1.04
C LEU A 71 -7.07 14.65 0.66
N ASN A 72 -7.19 15.89 0.20
CA ASN A 72 -6.04 16.74 -0.07
C ASN A 72 -6.33 18.21 0.28
N ARG A 73 -5.30 18.99 0.56
CA ARG A 73 -5.44 20.42 0.80
C ARG A 73 -6.15 21.14 -0.36
N THR A 74 -5.84 20.74 -1.60
CA THR A 74 -6.48 21.26 -2.81
C THR A 74 -7.35 20.15 -3.38
N ILE A 75 -8.68 20.32 -3.32
CA ILE A 75 -9.65 19.31 -3.77
C ILE A 75 -9.43 18.91 -5.23
N LYS A 76 -9.14 19.85 -6.11
CA LYS A 76 -8.88 19.59 -7.53
C LYS A 76 -7.82 18.52 -7.75
N ARG A 77 -6.77 18.47 -6.91
CA ARG A 77 -5.74 17.42 -7.00
C ARG A 77 -6.25 16.05 -6.57
N ALA A 78 -7.16 16.00 -5.61
CA ALA A 78 -7.79 14.76 -5.22
C ALA A 78 -8.69 14.25 -6.35
N ASP A 79 -9.50 15.12 -6.95
CA ASP A 79 -10.37 14.80 -8.10
C ASP A 79 -9.57 14.32 -9.32
N GLU A 80 -8.50 15.04 -9.67
CA GLU A 80 -7.59 14.67 -10.77
C GLU A 80 -6.92 13.31 -10.54
N LEU A 81 -6.61 12.98 -9.30
CA LEU A 81 -6.04 11.68 -8.98
C LEU A 81 -7.12 10.58 -9.01
N ALA A 82 -8.27 10.81 -8.42
CA ALA A 82 -9.39 9.87 -8.41
C ALA A 82 -9.84 9.53 -9.85
N ALA A 83 -9.92 10.53 -10.73
CA ALA A 83 -10.30 10.36 -12.14
C ALA A 83 -9.35 9.43 -12.94
N GLN A 84 -8.14 9.16 -12.47
CA GLN A 84 -7.22 8.22 -13.11
C GLN A 84 -7.61 6.74 -12.88
N PHE A 85 -8.55 6.48 -11.97
CA PHE A 85 -8.98 5.15 -11.54
C PHE A 85 -10.49 4.97 -11.75
N GLY A 86 -10.96 5.25 -12.95
CA GLY A 86 -12.38 5.30 -13.30
C GLY A 86 -13.19 4.02 -13.08
N ASP A 87 -12.52 2.88 -12.86
CA ASP A 87 -13.17 1.60 -12.56
C ASP A 87 -13.54 1.43 -11.08
N VAL A 88 -13.10 2.35 -10.21
CA VAL A 88 -13.36 2.33 -8.76
C VAL A 88 -13.89 3.69 -8.31
N GLU A 89 -14.96 3.68 -7.54
CA GLU A 89 -15.48 4.91 -6.94
C GLU A 89 -14.58 5.36 -5.78
N ILE A 90 -13.88 6.50 -5.98
CA ILE A 90 -13.04 7.13 -4.96
C ILE A 90 -13.71 8.43 -4.54
N ALA A 91 -14.18 8.50 -3.29
CA ALA A 91 -14.68 9.73 -2.72
C ALA A 91 -13.52 10.72 -2.50
N THR A 92 -13.77 12.00 -2.81
CA THR A 92 -12.75 13.06 -2.66
C THR A 92 -13.21 14.15 -1.70
N GLY A 93 -12.25 14.84 -1.07
CA GLY A 93 -12.55 15.94 -0.16
C GLY A 93 -11.31 16.78 0.18
N THR A 94 -11.53 17.80 1.02
CA THR A 94 -10.47 18.63 1.57
C THR A 94 -9.98 18.10 2.92
N LEU A 95 -8.78 18.51 3.33
CA LEU A 95 -8.22 18.15 4.64
C LEU A 95 -8.99 18.82 5.82
N ASP A 96 -9.93 19.73 5.57
CA ASP A 96 -10.77 20.32 6.60
C ASP A 96 -11.63 19.26 7.31
N ASN A 97 -12.03 18.20 6.58
CA ASN A 97 -12.82 17.07 7.10
C ASN A 97 -11.93 15.88 7.53
N MET A 98 -10.63 16.12 7.71
CA MET A 98 -9.64 15.05 7.95
C MET A 98 -9.97 14.20 9.18
N LEU A 99 -10.26 14.83 10.32
CA LEU A 99 -10.48 14.11 11.58
C LEU A 99 -11.74 13.23 11.52
N GLU A 100 -12.81 13.75 10.95
CA GLU A 100 -14.05 13.02 10.73
C GLU A 100 -13.82 11.77 9.84
N THR A 101 -13.06 11.97 8.76
CA THR A 101 -12.74 10.89 7.83
C THR A 101 -11.82 9.83 8.47
N VAL A 102 -10.83 10.27 9.26
CA VAL A 102 -9.88 9.38 9.94
C VAL A 102 -10.60 8.47 10.95
N VAL A 103 -11.51 9.00 11.76
CA VAL A 103 -12.21 8.19 12.77
C VAL A 103 -13.31 7.29 12.17
N ALA A 104 -13.76 7.59 10.96
CA ALA A 104 -14.71 6.77 10.21
C ALA A 104 -14.05 5.68 9.39
N ALA A 105 -12.71 5.71 9.23
CA ALA A 105 -11.95 4.76 8.42
C ALA A 105 -11.34 3.65 9.30
N ASP A 106 -11.29 2.44 8.73
CA ASP A 106 -10.59 1.30 9.33
C ASP A 106 -9.08 1.41 9.13
N VAL A 107 -8.68 1.92 7.96
CA VAL A 107 -7.26 2.11 7.58
C VAL A 107 -7.06 3.52 7.06
N VAL A 108 -6.02 4.18 7.55
CA VAL A 108 -5.63 5.53 7.16
C VAL A 108 -4.19 5.53 6.66
N PHE A 109 -3.97 6.12 5.50
CA PHE A 109 -2.62 6.38 4.98
C PHE A 109 -2.36 7.86 4.94
N THR A 110 -1.20 8.30 5.43
CA THR A 110 -0.77 9.69 5.34
C THR A 110 0.43 9.82 4.41
N CYS A 111 0.32 10.67 3.41
CA CYS A 111 1.34 10.92 2.40
C CYS A 111 1.31 12.37 1.88
N THR A 112 1.05 13.33 2.78
CA THR A 112 1.05 14.75 2.42
C THR A 112 2.48 15.32 2.40
N SER A 113 2.61 16.52 1.88
CA SER A 113 3.86 17.31 1.92
C SER A 113 3.92 18.26 3.13
N ALA A 114 3.12 18.02 4.16
CA ALA A 114 3.16 18.84 5.39
C ALA A 114 4.52 18.67 6.08
N VAL A 115 5.07 19.78 6.56
CA VAL A 115 6.35 19.79 7.28
C VAL A 115 6.16 19.38 8.75
N GLU A 116 5.02 19.77 9.33
CA GLU A 116 4.64 19.41 10.68
C GLU A 116 3.62 18.26 10.68
N PRO A 117 3.60 17.41 11.71
CA PRO A 117 2.58 16.38 11.87
C PRO A 117 1.18 16.97 11.85
N ILE A 118 0.29 16.38 11.07
CA ILE A 118 -1.12 16.78 10.96
C ILE A 118 -2.04 15.96 11.86
N LEU A 119 -1.62 14.74 12.23
CA LEU A 119 -2.31 13.86 13.18
C LEU A 119 -1.48 13.74 14.46
N HIS A 120 -2.07 14.11 15.58
CA HIS A 120 -1.49 13.99 16.91
C HIS A 120 -2.59 13.71 17.94
N ARG A 121 -2.20 13.27 19.13
CA ARG A 121 -3.15 12.85 20.15
C ARG A 121 -4.20 13.92 20.44
N GLU A 122 -3.77 15.18 20.57
CA GLU A 122 -4.60 16.31 21.01
C GLU A 122 -5.74 16.60 20.02
N ASN A 123 -5.53 16.34 18.72
CA ASN A 123 -6.60 16.58 17.73
C ASN A 123 -7.43 15.33 17.42
N LEU A 124 -6.86 14.13 17.49
CA LEU A 124 -7.55 12.91 17.11
C LEU A 124 -8.34 12.27 18.25
N GLU A 125 -7.78 12.19 19.48
CA GLU A 125 -8.39 11.49 20.62
C GLU A 125 -9.82 12.01 20.95
N PRO A 126 -10.10 13.34 20.90
CA PRO A 126 -11.46 13.83 21.14
C PRO A 126 -12.50 13.42 20.11
N CYS A 127 -12.05 13.00 18.92
CA CYS A 127 -12.93 12.58 17.82
C CYS A 127 -13.15 11.07 17.80
N CYS A 128 -12.33 10.29 18.53
CA CYS A 128 -12.39 8.82 18.50
C CYS A 128 -13.73 8.30 19.04
N ASN A 129 -14.30 7.34 18.31
CA ASN A 129 -15.59 6.71 18.64
C ASN A 129 -15.45 5.33 19.30
N GLY A 130 -14.21 4.92 19.63
CA GLY A 130 -13.90 3.62 20.21
C GLY A 130 -13.74 2.47 19.18
N SER A 131 -13.85 2.74 17.88
CA SER A 131 -13.50 1.81 16.83
C SER A 131 -12.00 1.70 16.66
N GLN A 132 -11.53 0.57 16.13
CA GLN A 132 -10.11 0.39 15.81
C GLN A 132 -9.77 1.15 14.53
N THR A 133 -8.65 1.87 14.53
CA THR A 133 -8.11 2.57 13.35
C THR A 133 -6.63 2.24 13.19
N LEU A 134 -6.24 1.78 12.01
CA LEU A 134 -4.86 1.54 11.64
C LEU A 134 -4.32 2.72 10.84
N VAL A 135 -3.24 3.35 11.28
CA VAL A 135 -2.66 4.54 10.64
C VAL A 135 -1.28 4.19 10.09
N PHE A 136 -1.08 4.37 8.79
CA PHE A 136 0.18 4.14 8.09
C PHE A 136 0.76 5.46 7.60
N ASP A 137 1.81 5.95 8.25
CA ASP A 137 2.50 7.17 7.86
C ASP A 137 3.63 6.86 6.86
N ILE A 138 3.37 7.15 5.59
CA ILE A 138 4.35 7.01 4.51
C ILE A 138 4.94 8.35 4.06
N ALA A 139 4.70 9.41 4.81
CA ALA A 139 5.21 10.75 4.52
C ALA A 139 6.64 10.95 5.05
N VAL A 140 7.38 11.78 4.34
CA VAL A 140 8.68 12.31 4.77
C VAL A 140 8.70 13.81 4.45
N PRO A 141 8.71 14.67 5.49
CA PRO A 141 8.67 14.41 6.95
C PRO A 141 7.39 13.70 7.41
N ARG A 142 7.40 13.15 8.64
CA ARG A 142 6.25 12.43 9.21
C ARG A 142 5.02 13.32 9.32
N ASN A 143 3.86 12.79 8.93
CA ASN A 143 2.57 13.43 9.10
C ASN A 143 1.86 13.04 10.40
N VAL A 144 2.34 12.00 11.08
CA VAL A 144 1.77 11.47 12.31
C VAL A 144 2.75 11.65 13.46
N HIS A 145 2.32 12.31 14.52
CA HIS A 145 3.11 12.49 15.73
C HIS A 145 3.17 11.18 16.53
N SER A 146 4.30 10.92 17.20
CA SER A 146 4.52 9.66 17.95
C SER A 146 3.54 9.45 19.10
N ASN A 147 2.94 10.52 19.65
CA ASN A 147 1.98 10.43 20.77
C ASN A 147 0.63 9.82 20.36
N ILE A 148 0.35 9.64 19.07
CA ILE A 148 -0.91 9.04 18.58
C ILE A 148 -1.09 7.59 19.08
N SER A 149 0.03 6.87 19.30
CA SER A 149 0.03 5.50 19.82
C SER A 149 -0.47 5.40 21.27
N ALA A 150 -0.66 6.53 21.98
CA ALA A 150 -1.26 6.56 23.31
C ALA A 150 -2.80 6.54 23.26
N ILE A 151 -3.41 6.72 22.09
CA ILE A 151 -4.86 6.65 21.90
C ILE A 151 -5.27 5.18 21.86
N GLU A 152 -6.27 4.82 22.66
CA GLU A 152 -6.79 3.46 22.70
C GLU A 152 -7.35 3.04 21.33
N LYS A 153 -7.01 1.83 20.86
CA LYS A 153 -7.41 1.27 19.56
C LYS A 153 -6.91 2.01 18.31
N VAL A 154 -5.96 2.93 18.46
CA VAL A 154 -5.26 3.53 17.33
C VAL A 154 -3.86 2.92 17.22
N PHE A 155 -3.56 2.28 16.10
CA PHE A 155 -2.27 1.63 15.85
C PHE A 155 -1.56 2.35 14.71
N ALA A 156 -0.41 2.94 14.99
CA ALA A 156 0.36 3.70 14.02
C ALA A 156 1.61 2.93 13.56
N PHE A 157 1.81 2.90 12.26
CA PHE A 157 2.96 2.35 11.58
C PHE A 157 3.63 3.44 10.75
N ASN A 158 4.93 3.43 10.67
CA ASN A 158 5.70 4.45 9.97
C ASN A 158 6.64 3.83 8.92
N VAL A 159 7.39 4.68 8.20
CA VAL A 159 8.31 4.26 7.13
C VAL A 159 9.35 3.23 7.62
N ASP A 160 9.78 3.29 8.87
CA ASP A 160 10.79 2.35 9.39
C ASP A 160 10.20 0.95 9.59
N ASP A 161 8.95 0.85 10.04
CA ASP A 161 8.19 -0.40 10.10
C ASP A 161 8.02 -1.00 8.70
N LEU A 162 7.75 -0.17 7.71
CA LEU A 162 7.58 -0.58 6.31
C LEU A 162 8.88 -1.02 5.64
N LYS A 163 10.02 -0.43 6.01
CA LYS A 163 11.35 -0.86 5.53
C LYS A 163 11.65 -2.31 5.89
N ALA A 164 11.23 -2.76 7.06
CA ALA A 164 11.40 -4.15 7.46
C ALA A 164 10.62 -5.10 6.53
N VAL A 165 9.38 -4.74 6.16
CA VAL A 165 8.57 -5.50 5.20
C VAL A 165 9.22 -5.50 3.82
N VAL A 166 9.72 -4.37 3.34
CA VAL A 166 10.43 -4.27 2.05
C VAL A 166 11.66 -5.16 2.03
N ALA A 167 12.48 -5.12 3.08
CA ALA A 167 13.71 -5.91 3.16
C ALA A 167 13.41 -7.42 3.15
N GLN A 168 12.41 -7.87 3.90
CA GLN A 168 11.99 -9.27 3.90
C GLN A 168 11.51 -9.72 2.52
N ASN A 169 10.73 -8.91 1.83
CA ASN A 169 10.23 -9.22 0.51
C ASN A 169 11.33 -9.18 -0.56
N GLN A 170 12.33 -8.32 -0.42
CA GLN A 170 13.49 -8.30 -1.32
C GLN A 170 14.30 -9.60 -1.23
N GLU A 171 14.52 -10.13 -0.03
CA GLU A 171 15.22 -11.39 0.17
C GLU A 171 14.41 -12.57 -0.42
N SER A 172 13.11 -12.62 -0.16
CA SER A 172 12.23 -13.61 -0.76
C SER A 172 12.26 -13.57 -2.30
N ARG A 173 12.25 -12.36 -2.89
CA ARG A 173 12.36 -12.19 -4.35
C ARG A 173 13.70 -12.64 -4.91
N ARG A 174 14.78 -12.44 -4.16
CA ARG A 174 16.10 -12.92 -4.54
C ARG A 174 16.13 -14.44 -4.60
N GLN A 175 15.55 -15.12 -3.63
CA GLN A 175 15.42 -16.57 -3.64
C GLN A 175 14.57 -17.05 -4.82
N MET A 176 13.41 -16.44 -5.06
CA MET A 176 12.56 -16.76 -6.23
C MET A 176 13.28 -16.53 -7.57
N ALA A 177 14.14 -15.51 -7.67
CA ALA A 177 14.93 -15.26 -8.86
C ALA A 177 15.97 -16.36 -9.11
N MET A 178 16.63 -16.85 -8.05
CA MET A 178 17.55 -17.99 -8.16
C MET A 178 16.84 -19.28 -8.58
N GLU A 179 15.64 -19.54 -8.03
CA GLU A 179 14.81 -20.69 -8.45
C GLU A 179 14.38 -20.55 -9.91
N ALA A 180 14.02 -19.34 -10.34
CA ALA A 180 13.65 -19.06 -11.73
C ALA A 180 14.82 -19.29 -12.70
N GLU A 181 16.03 -18.91 -12.30
CA GLU A 181 17.25 -19.13 -13.08
C GLU A 181 17.53 -20.62 -13.25
N ALA A 182 17.45 -21.39 -12.16
CA ALA A 182 17.63 -22.85 -12.21
C ALA A 182 16.61 -23.53 -13.15
N LEU A 183 15.33 -23.12 -13.12
CA LEU A 183 14.30 -23.64 -14.02
C LEU A 183 14.55 -23.27 -15.49
N LEU A 184 15.10 -22.09 -15.75
CA LEU A 184 15.49 -21.70 -17.11
C LEU A 184 16.64 -22.51 -17.62
N ASP A 185 17.64 -22.81 -16.79
CA ASP A 185 18.80 -23.67 -17.17
C ASP A 185 18.33 -25.09 -17.52
N GLU A 186 17.40 -25.66 -16.74
CA GLU A 186 16.79 -26.97 -17.08
C GLU A 186 16.10 -26.96 -18.45
N GLU A 187 15.32 -25.91 -18.76
CA GLU A 187 14.61 -25.78 -20.04
C GLU A 187 15.60 -25.60 -21.22
N VAL A 188 16.72 -24.92 -21.00
CA VAL A 188 17.79 -24.72 -21.97
C VAL A 188 18.50 -26.06 -22.26
N GLU A 189 18.86 -26.82 -21.22
CA GLU A 189 19.47 -28.14 -21.37
C GLU A 189 18.55 -29.11 -22.14
N ALA A 190 17.25 -29.14 -21.72
CA ALA A 190 16.26 -29.99 -22.42
C ALA A 190 16.06 -29.59 -23.90
N PHE A 191 16.22 -28.31 -24.23
CA PHE A 191 16.16 -27.84 -25.62
C PHE A 191 17.39 -28.23 -26.41
N ILE A 192 18.58 -28.19 -25.81
CA ILE A 192 19.85 -28.60 -26.46
C ILE A 192 19.83 -30.09 -26.73
N ASP A 193 19.37 -30.91 -25.79
CA ASP A 193 19.30 -32.39 -25.94
C ASP A 193 18.28 -32.85 -27.01
N TRP A 194 17.30 -31.97 -27.35
CA TRP A 194 16.31 -32.25 -28.38
C TRP A 194 16.81 -31.96 -29.80
N GLN A 195 17.90 -31.23 -30.02
CA GLN A 195 18.49 -30.93 -31.33
C GLN A 195 19.42 -32.02 -31.81
#